data_469473738d430087dc205729679e7af4
#
_entry.id   469473738d430087dc205729679e7af4
#
_cell.length_a   1.000
_cell.length_b   1.000
_cell.length_c   1.000
_cell.angle_alpha   90.00
_cell.angle_beta   90.00
_cell.angle_gamma   90.00
#
_symmetry.space_group_name_H-M   'P 1'
#
loop_
_entity.id
_entity.type
_entity.pdbx_description
1 polymer ?
#
loop_
_entity_poly.entity_id
_entity_poly.type
_entity_poly.pdbx_seq_one_letter_code
_entity_poly.pdbx_strand_id
1 'polypeptide(L)'
;MRLLLIVNVNAQTVTPRKTSVIERALSSEFKVDAVRTERRGHAIDVARGAVREGFDLVVAMGGDGTVNEIANGLAGSQIPMGIIPGGGTNVLARSLGIPTDPVEATGLLLAHRERPPRRVPLGRAGDRYFTFSCGVGLDGAIVRRVEERQLLKKAAGQGFYVWTAFSTLFLRYDRRRPYIELRWGPDLAEHRTGLFLAICQKTTPYTYLGKRPMRVCPDADLDLGLDLMAVSSMRTLFTLRTVARTLGAARHTRSRHVLSLHDQPKIEILCDQPMPVQADGEYVGDRERLTLEAVPDCLSLLY
;
A
#
# COMPACT_ATOMS: atom_id res chain seq x y z
N MET A 1 -23.12 12.42 14.89
CA MET A 1 -22.23 11.32 14.48
C MET A 1 -20.97 11.32 15.36
N ARG A 2 -20.50 10.14 15.82
CA ARG A 2 -19.25 9.97 16.57
C ARG A 2 -18.11 9.65 15.61
N LEU A 3 -17.08 10.46 15.62
CA LEU A 3 -15.90 10.29 14.79
C LEU A 3 -14.70 9.92 15.66
N LEU A 4 -13.97 8.87 15.28
CA LEU A 4 -12.67 8.54 15.85
C LEU A 4 -11.55 9.04 14.92
N LEU A 5 -10.76 9.99 15.39
CA LEU A 5 -9.57 10.48 14.69
C LEU A 5 -8.33 9.73 15.20
N ILE A 6 -7.71 8.91 14.34
CA ILE A 6 -6.48 8.19 14.67
C ILE A 6 -5.30 8.93 14.05
N VAL A 7 -4.41 9.46 14.91
CA VAL A 7 -3.32 10.36 14.51
C VAL A 7 -1.97 9.69 14.69
N ASN A 8 -1.21 9.57 13.62
CA ASN A 8 0.20 9.20 13.70
C ASN A 8 1.08 10.45 13.80
N VAL A 9 1.47 10.79 15.03
CA VAL A 9 2.30 11.96 15.34
C VAL A 9 3.71 11.91 14.72
N ASN A 10 4.16 10.72 14.30
CA ASN A 10 5.45 10.53 13.66
C ASN A 10 5.40 10.68 12.14
N ALA A 11 4.22 10.90 11.55
CA ALA A 11 4.07 11.11 10.12
C ALA A 11 4.64 12.47 9.69
N GLN A 12 5.22 12.52 8.50
CA GLN A 12 6.10 13.60 8.04
C GLN A 12 5.48 15.01 8.08
N THR A 13 4.19 15.14 7.76
CA THR A 13 3.50 16.44 7.67
C THR A 13 2.54 16.68 8.84
N VAL A 14 2.44 15.74 9.78
CA VAL A 14 1.63 15.86 10.98
C VAL A 14 2.39 16.66 12.02
N THR A 15 1.83 17.79 12.44
CA THR A 15 2.39 18.65 13.49
C THR A 15 1.32 18.94 14.54
N PRO A 16 1.70 19.23 15.82
CA PRO A 16 0.71 19.55 16.85
C PRO A 16 -0.25 20.67 16.45
N ARG A 17 0.26 21.72 15.78
CA ARG A 17 -0.54 22.84 15.31
C ARG A 17 -1.58 22.41 14.25
N LYS A 18 -1.15 21.64 13.24
CA LYS A 18 -2.07 21.12 12.21
C LYS A 18 -3.11 20.18 12.81
N THR A 19 -2.69 19.29 13.71
CA THR A 19 -3.60 18.36 14.40
C THR A 19 -4.69 19.13 15.16
N SER A 20 -4.33 20.15 15.94
CA SER A 20 -5.32 20.94 16.69
C SER A 20 -6.28 21.71 15.78
N VAL A 21 -5.81 22.22 14.64
CA VAL A 21 -6.68 22.87 13.64
C VAL A 21 -7.67 21.88 13.05
N ILE A 22 -7.20 20.69 12.67
CA ILE A 22 -8.01 19.64 12.08
C ILE A 22 -9.02 19.07 13.09
N GLU A 23 -8.59 18.79 14.32
CA GLU A 23 -9.47 18.36 15.42
C GLU A 23 -10.61 19.36 15.63
N ARG A 24 -10.30 20.67 15.67
CA ARG A 24 -11.29 21.74 15.82
C ARG A 24 -12.25 21.81 14.62
N ALA A 25 -11.73 21.71 13.40
CA ALA A 25 -12.55 21.70 12.18
C ALA A 25 -13.49 20.50 12.14
N LEU A 26 -13.03 19.30 12.52
CA LEU A 26 -13.88 18.11 12.59
C LEU A 26 -14.91 18.21 13.72
N SER A 27 -14.55 18.85 14.86
CA SER A 27 -15.43 19.01 16.02
C SER A 27 -16.59 20.00 15.77
N SER A 28 -16.56 20.78 14.69
CA SER A 28 -17.73 21.61 14.32
C SER A 28 -18.90 20.79 13.79
N GLU A 29 -18.65 19.59 13.26
CA GLU A 29 -19.67 18.75 12.60
C GLU A 29 -19.83 17.38 13.30
N PHE A 30 -18.82 16.91 14.06
CA PHE A 30 -18.79 15.60 14.67
C PHE A 30 -18.49 15.67 16.16
N LYS A 31 -18.94 14.67 16.93
CA LYS A 31 -18.37 14.38 18.23
C LYS A 31 -17.06 13.62 18.03
N VAL A 32 -15.92 14.30 18.20
CA VAL A 32 -14.59 13.78 17.89
C VAL A 32 -13.94 13.18 19.12
N ASP A 33 -13.56 11.91 19.05
CA ASP A 33 -12.61 11.27 19.95
C ASP A 33 -11.27 11.12 19.20
N ALA A 34 -10.14 11.56 19.79
CA ALA A 34 -8.84 11.54 19.14
C ALA A 34 -7.87 10.60 19.85
N VAL A 35 -7.23 9.69 19.10
CA VAL A 35 -6.23 8.75 19.62
C VAL A 35 -4.92 8.93 18.84
N ARG A 36 -3.80 9.07 19.57
CA ARG A 36 -2.46 9.10 18.98
C ARG A 36 -1.85 7.71 18.97
N THR A 37 -1.28 7.31 17.83
CA THR A 37 -0.62 6.01 17.74
C THR A 37 0.73 6.03 18.49
N GLU A 38 1.02 4.97 19.21
CA GLU A 38 2.22 4.85 20.04
C GLU A 38 3.26 3.88 19.46
N ARG A 39 2.78 2.85 18.74
CA ARG A 39 3.60 1.77 18.20
C ARG A 39 3.02 1.27 16.88
N ARG A 40 3.79 0.48 16.14
CA ARG A 40 3.32 -0.28 14.99
C ARG A 40 2.19 -1.24 15.42
N GLY A 41 1.14 -1.33 14.60
CA GLY A 41 -0.05 -2.14 14.87
C GLY A 41 -1.05 -1.49 15.83
N HIS A 42 -0.71 -0.37 16.52
CA HIS A 42 -1.64 0.28 17.43
C HIS A 42 -2.90 0.80 16.72
N ALA A 43 -2.75 1.32 15.49
CA ALA A 43 -3.91 1.80 14.74
C ALA A 43 -4.86 0.66 14.33
N ILE A 44 -4.37 -0.57 14.15
CA ILE A 44 -5.22 -1.76 13.94
C ILE A 44 -6.09 -2.02 15.17
N ASP A 45 -5.46 -2.03 16.36
CA ASP A 45 -6.15 -2.32 17.62
C ASP A 45 -7.23 -1.28 17.91
N VAL A 46 -6.88 0.01 17.70
CA VAL A 46 -7.79 1.16 17.89
C VAL A 46 -8.96 1.10 16.89
N ALA A 47 -8.69 0.82 15.62
CA ALA A 47 -9.73 0.71 14.61
C ALA A 47 -10.69 -0.48 14.87
N ARG A 48 -10.17 -1.63 15.33
CA ARG A 48 -11.00 -2.74 15.81
C ARG A 48 -11.85 -2.38 17.03
N GLY A 49 -11.29 -1.56 17.93
CA GLY A 49 -12.01 -0.98 19.06
C GLY A 49 -13.19 -0.13 18.59
N ALA A 50 -12.98 0.74 17.61
CA ALA A 50 -14.01 1.58 17.03
C ALA A 50 -15.22 0.80 16.50
N VAL A 51 -14.98 -0.37 15.90
CA VAL A 51 -16.07 -1.25 15.43
C VAL A 51 -16.92 -1.74 16.60
N ARG A 52 -16.28 -2.16 17.70
CA ARG A 52 -16.99 -2.65 18.90
C ARG A 52 -17.74 -1.55 19.66
N GLU A 53 -17.20 -0.34 19.65
CA GLU A 53 -17.75 0.82 20.35
C GLU A 53 -18.81 1.58 19.53
N GLY A 54 -19.05 1.19 18.27
CA GLY A 54 -20.10 1.76 17.42
C GLY A 54 -19.82 3.21 17.02
N PHE A 55 -18.57 3.51 16.59
CA PHE A 55 -18.28 4.78 15.91
C PHE A 55 -18.94 4.84 14.54
N ASP A 56 -19.34 6.04 14.13
CA ASP A 56 -19.97 6.26 12.82
C ASP A 56 -18.94 6.50 11.70
N LEU A 57 -17.74 6.97 12.05
CA LEU A 57 -16.66 7.30 11.11
C LEU A 57 -15.30 7.15 11.80
N VAL A 58 -14.34 6.54 11.13
CA VAL A 58 -12.93 6.52 11.54
C VAL A 58 -12.10 7.32 10.55
N VAL A 59 -11.29 8.26 11.04
CA VAL A 59 -10.45 9.10 10.19
C VAL A 59 -8.98 8.78 10.46
N ALA A 60 -8.29 8.40 9.39
CA ALA A 60 -6.85 8.15 9.39
C ALA A 60 -6.08 9.45 9.13
N MET A 61 -5.37 9.98 10.13
CA MET A 61 -4.44 11.10 9.95
C MET A 61 -3.00 10.60 10.02
N GLY A 62 -2.41 10.30 8.86
CA GLY A 62 -1.06 9.71 8.79
C GLY A 62 -0.60 9.37 7.38
N GLY A 63 0.48 8.60 7.26
CA GLY A 63 0.97 8.08 5.98
C GLY A 63 0.35 6.74 5.60
N ASP A 64 0.83 6.16 4.48
CA ASP A 64 0.31 4.91 3.91
C ASP A 64 0.26 3.75 4.93
N GLY A 65 1.27 3.59 5.79
CA GLY A 65 1.25 2.56 6.83
C GLY A 65 0.12 2.74 7.85
N THR A 66 -0.16 3.99 8.28
CA THR A 66 -1.28 4.28 9.20
C THR A 66 -2.63 3.98 8.53
N VAL A 67 -2.77 4.38 7.26
CA VAL A 67 -3.97 4.08 6.45
C VAL A 67 -4.15 2.58 6.31
N ASN A 68 -3.08 1.83 6.01
CA ASN A 68 -3.12 0.37 5.92
C ASN A 68 -3.49 -0.29 7.25
N GLU A 69 -2.90 0.16 8.38
CA GLU A 69 -3.25 -0.37 9.70
C GLU A 69 -4.75 -0.19 10.00
N ILE A 70 -5.29 1.01 9.77
CA ILE A 70 -6.71 1.30 10.00
C ILE A 70 -7.59 0.48 9.06
N ALA A 71 -7.23 0.38 7.78
CA ALA A 71 -7.94 -0.47 6.82
C ALA A 71 -7.99 -1.93 7.27
N ASN A 72 -6.89 -2.48 7.81
CA ASN A 72 -6.86 -3.83 8.40
C ASN A 72 -7.72 -3.97 9.66
N GLY A 73 -7.89 -2.90 10.43
CA GLY A 73 -8.76 -2.89 11.60
C GLY A 73 -10.25 -2.82 11.24
N LEU A 74 -10.59 -2.13 10.15
CA LEU A 74 -11.95 -1.91 9.68
C LEU A 74 -12.42 -2.91 8.61
N ALA A 75 -11.51 -3.74 8.07
CA ALA A 75 -11.84 -4.69 7.00
C ALA A 75 -13.04 -5.56 7.36
N GLY A 76 -14.03 -5.62 6.46
CA GLY A 76 -15.29 -6.33 6.66
C GLY A 76 -16.33 -5.59 7.52
N SER A 77 -15.99 -4.45 8.14
CA SER A 77 -16.96 -3.63 8.87
C SER A 77 -17.74 -2.71 7.95
N GLN A 78 -18.81 -2.10 8.50
CA GLN A 78 -19.59 -1.09 7.79
C GLN A 78 -19.13 0.35 8.10
N ILE A 79 -18.21 0.53 9.07
CA ILE A 79 -17.74 1.85 9.47
C ILE A 79 -16.90 2.44 8.34
N PRO A 80 -17.24 3.61 7.82
CA PRO A 80 -16.43 4.27 6.80
C PRO A 80 -15.11 4.79 7.36
N MET A 81 -14.08 4.78 6.50
CA MET A 81 -12.78 5.37 6.75
C MET A 81 -12.61 6.64 5.91
N GLY A 82 -12.32 7.76 6.56
CA GLY A 82 -11.81 8.97 5.93
C GLY A 82 -10.29 9.01 5.99
N ILE A 83 -9.63 9.71 5.04
CA ILE A 83 -8.17 9.81 4.96
C ILE A 83 -7.75 11.27 4.98
N ILE A 84 -6.89 11.64 5.93
CA ILE A 84 -6.18 12.91 5.99
C ILE A 84 -4.69 12.59 5.82
N PRO A 85 -4.11 12.86 4.63
CA PRO A 85 -2.73 12.48 4.34
C PRO A 85 -1.71 13.18 5.22
N GLY A 86 -0.81 12.41 5.83
CA GLY A 86 0.26 12.92 6.70
C GLY A 86 1.65 12.42 6.33
N GLY A 87 1.75 11.54 5.35
CA GLY A 87 3.01 10.96 4.87
C GLY A 87 3.62 11.70 3.68
N GLY A 88 4.75 11.21 3.20
CA GLY A 88 5.42 11.76 2.02
C GLY A 88 4.87 11.24 0.70
N THR A 89 4.34 10.01 0.64
CA THR A 89 3.90 9.36 -0.60
C THR A 89 2.39 9.37 -0.74
N ASN A 90 1.66 8.92 0.28
CA ASN A 90 0.20 8.89 0.37
C ASN A 90 -0.45 8.29 -0.89
N VAL A 91 -0.04 7.06 -1.23
CA VAL A 91 -0.41 6.40 -2.50
C VAL A 91 -1.91 6.25 -2.63
N LEU A 92 -2.57 5.62 -1.65
CA LEU A 92 -4.01 5.41 -1.70
C LEU A 92 -4.79 6.75 -1.76
N ALA A 93 -4.43 7.72 -0.90
CA ALA A 93 -5.10 9.01 -0.89
C ALA A 93 -5.00 9.71 -2.26
N ARG A 94 -3.83 9.70 -2.88
CA ARG A 94 -3.62 10.30 -4.21
C ARG A 94 -4.34 9.55 -5.33
N SER A 95 -4.44 8.22 -5.26
CA SER A 95 -5.20 7.44 -6.25
C SER A 95 -6.71 7.71 -6.16
N LEU A 96 -7.20 8.08 -4.98
CA LEU A 96 -8.59 8.50 -4.73
C LEU A 96 -8.84 9.99 -5.03
N GLY A 97 -7.81 10.74 -5.46
CA GLY A 97 -7.94 12.18 -5.73
C GLY A 97 -8.03 13.04 -4.46
N ILE A 98 -7.69 12.49 -3.28
CA ILE A 98 -7.67 13.24 -2.02
C ILE A 98 -6.48 14.20 -2.03
N PRO A 99 -6.67 15.50 -1.70
CA PRO A 99 -5.58 16.47 -1.59
C PRO A 99 -4.48 15.99 -0.64
N THR A 100 -3.21 16.24 -0.98
CA THR A 100 -2.08 15.83 -0.13
C THR A 100 -1.83 16.79 1.04
N ASP A 101 -2.37 18.00 1.01
CA ASP A 101 -2.38 18.91 2.17
C ASP A 101 -3.46 18.45 3.17
N PRO A 102 -3.10 18.25 4.44
CA PRO A 102 -4.04 17.75 5.45
C PRO A 102 -5.24 18.69 5.70
N VAL A 103 -5.09 20.00 5.53
CA VAL A 103 -6.17 20.98 5.74
C VAL A 103 -7.17 20.91 4.59
N GLU A 104 -6.66 20.86 3.34
CA GLU A 104 -7.52 20.70 2.16
C GLU A 104 -8.25 19.35 2.18
N ALA A 105 -7.57 18.27 2.58
CA ALA A 105 -8.19 16.94 2.72
C ALA A 105 -9.29 16.94 3.80
N THR A 106 -9.09 17.69 4.90
CA THR A 106 -10.14 17.86 5.93
C THR A 106 -11.34 18.62 5.36
N GLY A 107 -11.11 19.67 4.58
CA GLY A 107 -12.18 20.39 3.91
C GLY A 107 -12.99 19.51 2.97
N LEU A 108 -12.32 18.65 2.19
CA LEU A 108 -12.96 17.67 1.30
C LEU A 108 -13.82 16.68 2.11
N LEU A 109 -13.27 16.11 3.19
CA LEU A 109 -14.00 15.16 4.05
C LEU A 109 -15.26 15.80 4.65
N LEU A 110 -15.18 17.03 5.13
CA LEU A 110 -16.31 17.78 5.67
C LEU A 110 -17.37 18.07 4.58
N ALA A 111 -16.95 18.45 3.38
CA ALA A 111 -17.86 18.67 2.25
C ALA A 111 -18.58 17.40 1.81
N HIS A 112 -17.97 16.22 2.01
CA HIS A 112 -18.52 14.94 1.59
C HIS A 112 -19.17 14.14 2.74
N ARG A 113 -19.29 14.69 3.95
CA ARG A 113 -19.76 13.98 5.16
C ARG A 113 -21.15 13.36 5.04
N GLU A 114 -22.00 13.90 4.18
CA GLU A 114 -23.37 13.40 3.94
C GLU A 114 -23.47 12.48 2.73
N ARG A 115 -22.35 12.28 1.99
CA ARG A 115 -22.35 11.36 0.86
C ARG A 115 -22.39 9.92 1.34
N PRO A 116 -23.02 9.02 0.60
CA PRO A 116 -22.94 7.61 0.91
C PRO A 116 -21.49 7.14 0.78
N PRO A 117 -20.96 6.42 1.78
CA PRO A 117 -19.62 5.86 1.70
C PRO A 117 -19.54 4.84 0.56
N ARG A 118 -18.38 4.78 -0.10
CA ARG A 118 -18.15 3.81 -1.17
C ARG A 118 -17.50 2.55 -0.62
N ARG A 119 -18.10 1.39 -0.91
CA ARG A 119 -17.47 0.09 -0.64
C ARG A 119 -16.43 -0.21 -1.72
N VAL A 120 -15.25 -0.60 -1.28
CA VAL A 120 -14.14 -0.94 -2.17
C VAL A 120 -13.56 -2.31 -1.82
N PRO A 121 -13.07 -3.07 -2.80
CA PRO A 121 -12.33 -4.28 -2.54
C PRO A 121 -10.91 -3.96 -2.06
N LEU A 122 -10.33 -4.85 -1.25
CA LEU A 122 -8.92 -4.81 -0.84
C LEU A 122 -8.18 -6.03 -1.39
N GLY A 123 -6.86 -5.91 -1.55
CA GLY A 123 -6.00 -7.05 -1.71
C GLY A 123 -5.72 -7.69 -0.36
N ARG A 124 -5.62 -9.03 -0.30
CA ARG A 124 -5.23 -9.79 0.89
C ARG A 124 -4.03 -10.67 0.58
N ALA A 125 -3.01 -10.58 1.40
CA ALA A 125 -1.79 -11.38 1.35
C ALA A 125 -1.71 -12.25 2.61
N GLY A 126 -2.19 -13.49 2.52
CA GLY A 126 -2.40 -14.34 3.69
C GLY A 126 -3.45 -13.74 4.63
N ASP A 127 -3.01 -13.30 5.81
CA ASP A 127 -3.83 -12.68 6.86
C ASP A 127 -3.79 -11.13 6.86
N ARG A 128 -2.96 -10.52 5.99
CA ARG A 128 -2.79 -9.07 5.92
C ARG A 128 -3.45 -8.47 4.68
N TYR A 129 -4.30 -7.46 4.89
CA TYR A 129 -4.84 -6.67 3.78
C TYR A 129 -3.83 -5.62 3.31
N PHE A 130 -3.85 -5.36 2.00
CA PHE A 130 -3.12 -4.26 1.38
C PHE A 130 -4.06 -3.41 0.52
N THR A 131 -3.80 -2.12 0.51
CA THR A 131 -4.67 -1.13 -0.15
C THR A 131 -4.19 -0.80 -1.56
N PHE A 132 -2.87 -0.90 -1.82
CA PHE A 132 -2.32 -0.58 -3.14
C PHE A 132 -1.29 -1.58 -3.65
N SER A 133 -0.42 -2.18 -2.81
CA SER A 133 0.58 -3.13 -3.33
C SER A 133 1.02 -4.20 -2.35
N CYS A 134 1.36 -5.37 -2.89
CA CYS A 134 2.09 -6.43 -2.20
C CYS A 134 3.23 -6.92 -3.10
N GLY A 135 4.44 -7.01 -2.56
CA GLY A 135 5.62 -7.42 -3.32
C GLY A 135 6.38 -8.55 -2.67
N VAL A 136 6.89 -9.48 -3.49
CA VAL A 136 7.66 -10.66 -3.07
C VAL A 136 9.03 -10.66 -3.75
N GLY A 137 10.04 -11.08 -3.02
CA GLY A 137 11.42 -11.17 -3.50
C GLY A 137 12.17 -9.85 -3.37
N LEU A 138 12.72 -9.32 -4.47
CA LEU A 138 13.50 -8.08 -4.44
C LEU A 138 12.76 -6.92 -3.77
N ASP A 139 11.48 -6.78 -4.05
CA ASP A 139 10.66 -5.70 -3.53
C ASP A 139 10.54 -5.76 -1.99
N GLY A 140 10.19 -6.92 -1.45
CA GLY A 140 10.20 -7.17 -0.01
C GLY A 140 11.59 -7.00 0.63
N ALA A 141 12.66 -7.39 -0.08
CA ALA A 141 14.03 -7.23 0.40
C ALA A 141 14.45 -5.75 0.53
N ILE A 142 13.99 -4.91 -0.40
CA ILE A 142 14.23 -3.46 -0.34
C ILE A 142 13.52 -2.86 0.88
N VAL A 143 12.24 -3.17 1.05
CA VAL A 143 11.42 -2.65 2.16
C VAL A 143 11.99 -3.08 3.50
N ARG A 144 12.32 -4.37 3.68
CA ARG A 144 12.98 -4.88 4.89
C ARG A 144 14.23 -4.06 5.25
N ARG A 145 15.09 -3.79 4.29
CA ARG A 145 16.32 -3.01 4.52
C ARG A 145 16.07 -1.53 4.84
N VAL A 146 15.05 -0.95 4.26
CA VAL A 146 14.64 0.43 4.59
C VAL A 146 14.14 0.49 6.03
N GLU A 147 13.37 -0.52 6.48
CA GLU A 147 12.88 -0.60 7.86
C GLU A 147 14.00 -0.84 8.87
N GLU A 148 14.97 -1.72 8.58
CA GLU A 148 16.13 -1.97 9.44
C GLU A 148 16.97 -0.69 9.72
N ARG A 149 16.84 0.33 8.86
CA ARG A 149 17.60 1.58 8.92
C ARG A 149 16.73 2.81 9.09
N GLN A 150 15.69 2.73 9.93
CA GLN A 150 14.68 3.80 10.11
C GLN A 150 15.28 5.18 10.42
N LEU A 151 16.39 5.26 11.18
CA LEU A 151 17.05 6.53 11.50
C LEU A 151 17.60 7.22 10.24
N LEU A 152 18.19 6.46 9.32
CA LEU A 152 18.69 6.98 8.04
C LEU A 152 17.54 7.37 7.10
N LYS A 153 16.43 6.64 7.12
CA LYS A 153 15.21 6.99 6.38
C LYS A 153 14.65 8.36 6.79
N LYS A 154 14.61 8.63 8.10
CA LYS A 154 14.15 9.94 8.61
C LYS A 154 15.07 11.09 8.18
N ALA A 155 16.39 10.87 8.13
CA ALA A 155 17.37 11.90 7.79
C ALA A 155 17.47 12.19 6.27
N ALA A 156 17.42 11.17 5.42
CA ALA A 156 17.73 11.29 3.99
C ALA A 156 16.52 11.11 3.05
N GLY A 157 15.32 10.86 3.58
CA GLY A 157 14.06 10.84 2.84
C GLY A 157 14.05 9.90 1.62
N GLN A 158 13.51 10.36 0.49
CA GLN A 158 13.39 9.57 -0.75
C GLN A 158 14.75 9.15 -1.34
N GLY A 159 15.79 9.94 -1.17
CA GLY A 159 17.14 9.60 -1.67
C GLY A 159 17.68 8.33 -1.03
N PHE A 160 17.43 8.14 0.26
CA PHE A 160 17.81 6.91 0.97
C PHE A 160 17.06 5.68 0.44
N TYR A 161 15.78 5.82 0.12
CA TYR A 161 15.00 4.72 -0.46
C TYR A 161 15.56 4.30 -1.83
N VAL A 162 15.81 5.25 -2.72
CA VAL A 162 16.42 5.00 -4.05
C VAL A 162 17.79 4.35 -3.93
N TRP A 163 18.65 4.86 -3.04
CA TRP A 163 19.96 4.25 -2.76
C TRP A 163 19.85 2.83 -2.22
N THR A 164 18.90 2.59 -1.29
CA THR A 164 18.68 1.26 -0.71
C THR A 164 18.18 0.30 -1.78
N ALA A 165 17.25 0.72 -2.64
CA ALA A 165 16.76 -0.07 -3.76
C ALA A 165 17.90 -0.45 -4.71
N PHE A 166 18.72 0.52 -5.13
CA PHE A 166 19.88 0.30 -6.00
C PHE A 166 20.89 -0.65 -5.34
N SER A 167 21.29 -0.38 -4.11
CA SER A 167 22.30 -1.20 -3.40
C SER A 167 21.79 -2.62 -3.13
N THR A 168 20.49 -2.81 -2.85
CA THR A 168 19.89 -4.14 -2.68
C THR A 168 19.89 -4.90 -3.99
N LEU A 169 19.41 -4.28 -5.06
CA LEU A 169 19.35 -4.88 -6.38
C LEU A 169 20.73 -5.32 -6.89
N PHE A 170 21.75 -4.45 -6.81
CA PHE A 170 23.03 -4.70 -7.48
C PHE A 170 24.07 -5.39 -6.61
N LEU A 171 24.01 -5.26 -5.29
CA LEU A 171 25.05 -5.74 -4.40
C LEU A 171 24.63 -6.93 -3.52
N ARG A 172 23.34 -7.19 -3.36
CA ARG A 172 22.89 -8.15 -2.34
C ARG A 172 21.85 -9.15 -2.80
N TYR A 173 21.00 -8.79 -3.77
CA TYR A 173 19.97 -9.70 -4.28
C TYR A 173 20.60 -10.72 -5.23
N ASP A 174 20.28 -12.01 -5.04
CA ASP A 174 20.71 -13.04 -5.98
C ASP A 174 19.94 -12.90 -7.31
N ARG A 175 20.64 -12.44 -8.33
CA ARG A 175 20.12 -12.23 -9.68
C ARG A 175 20.39 -13.40 -10.63
N ARG A 176 20.91 -14.50 -10.11
CA ARG A 176 21.30 -15.69 -10.92
C ARG A 176 20.27 -16.78 -10.84
N ARG A 177 19.60 -16.93 -9.70
CA ARG A 177 18.60 -17.97 -9.45
C ARG A 177 17.21 -17.34 -9.28
N PRO A 178 16.25 -17.69 -10.12
CA PRO A 178 14.85 -17.36 -9.91
C PRO A 178 14.26 -18.34 -8.88
N TYR A 179 13.55 -17.82 -7.89
CA TYR A 179 13.01 -18.59 -6.77
C TYR A 179 11.49 -18.60 -6.73
N ILE A 180 10.80 -17.95 -7.68
CA ILE A 180 9.37 -17.72 -7.61
C ILE A 180 8.67 -18.47 -8.75
N GLU A 181 7.61 -19.20 -8.39
CA GLU A 181 6.56 -19.71 -9.25
C GLU A 181 5.26 -18.98 -8.94
N LEU A 182 4.51 -18.63 -9.97
CA LEU A 182 3.16 -18.07 -9.87
C LEU A 182 2.14 -19.05 -10.41
N ARG A 183 0.96 -19.09 -9.76
CA ARG A 183 -0.23 -19.82 -10.23
C ARG A 183 -1.42 -18.87 -10.21
N TRP A 184 -2.24 -18.90 -11.25
CA TRP A 184 -3.40 -18.03 -11.39
C TRP A 184 -4.47 -18.66 -12.30
N GLY A 185 -5.55 -17.92 -12.56
CA GLY A 185 -6.66 -18.37 -13.39
C GLY A 185 -7.60 -19.31 -12.66
N PRO A 186 -8.57 -19.90 -13.38
CA PRO A 186 -9.51 -20.87 -12.80
C PRO A 186 -8.76 -22.03 -12.17
N ASP A 187 -9.11 -22.33 -10.91
CA ASP A 187 -8.50 -23.40 -10.12
C ASP A 187 -6.95 -23.36 -10.05
N LEU A 188 -6.36 -22.19 -10.27
CA LEU A 188 -4.91 -21.97 -10.31
C LEU A 188 -4.20 -22.87 -11.37
N ALA A 189 -4.88 -23.13 -12.48
CA ALA A 189 -4.40 -24.05 -13.52
C ALA A 189 -3.26 -23.45 -14.36
N GLU A 190 -3.22 -22.13 -14.51
CA GLU A 190 -2.12 -21.46 -15.20
C GLU A 190 -0.94 -21.26 -14.27
N HIS A 191 0.27 -21.43 -14.76
CA HIS A 191 1.46 -21.23 -13.95
C HIS A 191 2.66 -20.68 -14.73
N ARG A 192 3.58 -20.05 -14.03
CA ARG A 192 4.86 -19.58 -14.55
C ARG A 192 5.94 -19.73 -13.49
N THR A 193 7.00 -20.42 -13.85
CA THR A 193 8.22 -20.59 -13.03
C THR A 193 9.35 -19.66 -13.50
N GLY A 194 10.44 -19.65 -12.78
CA GLY A 194 11.63 -18.93 -13.19
C GLY A 194 11.53 -17.41 -13.01
N LEU A 195 10.84 -16.95 -11.97
CA LEU A 195 10.65 -15.54 -11.69
C LEU A 195 11.52 -15.07 -10.51
N PHE A 196 12.00 -13.82 -10.58
CA PHE A 196 12.89 -13.21 -9.59
C PHE A 196 12.16 -12.30 -8.61
N LEU A 197 11.10 -11.68 -9.03
CA LEU A 197 10.25 -10.83 -8.20
C LEU A 197 8.82 -10.88 -8.74
N ALA A 198 7.88 -10.63 -7.84
CA ALA A 198 6.47 -10.40 -8.16
C ALA A 198 5.98 -9.16 -7.39
N ILE A 199 5.31 -8.26 -8.08
CA ILE A 199 4.66 -7.08 -7.51
C ILE A 199 3.20 -7.13 -7.92
N CYS A 200 2.33 -7.30 -6.93
CA CYS A 200 0.89 -7.27 -7.07
C CYS A 200 0.38 -5.89 -6.68
N GLN A 201 -0.56 -5.35 -7.45
CA GLN A 201 -1.19 -4.07 -7.17
C GLN A 201 -2.72 -4.18 -7.12
N LYS A 202 -3.31 -3.40 -6.24
CA LYS A 202 -4.75 -3.21 -6.14
C LYS A 202 -5.18 -1.88 -6.78
N THR A 203 -4.24 -0.94 -6.89
CA THR A 203 -4.44 0.34 -7.56
C THR A 203 -3.13 0.86 -8.15
N THR A 204 -3.21 1.74 -9.12
CA THR A 204 -2.08 2.43 -9.73
C THR A 204 -2.02 3.88 -9.23
N PRO A 205 -0.82 4.46 -9.05
CA PRO A 205 0.51 3.90 -9.27
C PRO A 205 1.04 3.08 -8.08
N TYR A 206 2.13 2.34 -8.30
CA TYR A 206 2.85 1.62 -7.24
C TYR A 206 3.41 2.56 -6.17
N THR A 207 4.01 3.65 -6.59
CA THR A 207 4.58 4.69 -5.72
C THR A 207 4.83 5.98 -6.52
N TYR A 208 5.37 6.99 -5.86
CA TYR A 208 5.76 8.24 -6.50
C TYR A 208 7.24 8.55 -6.25
N LEU A 209 7.96 8.91 -7.30
CA LEU A 209 9.30 9.48 -7.22
C LEU A 209 9.17 11.00 -7.38
N GLY A 210 9.10 11.72 -6.26
CA GLY A 210 8.67 13.11 -6.24
C GLY A 210 7.21 13.26 -6.74
N LYS A 211 7.05 13.98 -7.86
CA LYS A 211 5.74 14.13 -8.51
C LYS A 211 5.45 13.07 -9.59
N ARG A 212 6.45 12.28 -9.98
CA ARG A 212 6.32 11.29 -11.07
C ARG A 212 5.75 9.97 -10.54
N PRO A 213 4.62 9.49 -11.06
CA PRO A 213 4.08 8.19 -10.70
C PRO A 213 4.93 7.07 -11.31
N MET A 214 5.18 6.02 -10.53
CA MET A 214 5.77 4.77 -10.99
C MET A 214 4.64 3.76 -11.23
N ARG A 215 4.38 3.42 -12.49
CA ARG A 215 3.29 2.53 -12.89
C ARG A 215 3.85 1.14 -13.17
N VAL A 216 3.81 0.26 -12.18
CA VAL A 216 4.28 -1.12 -12.29
C VAL A 216 3.19 -1.97 -12.95
N CYS A 217 1.96 -1.93 -12.47
CA CYS A 217 0.77 -2.45 -13.11
C CYS A 217 -0.09 -1.26 -13.57
N PRO A 218 0.03 -0.83 -14.84
CA PRO A 218 -0.60 0.41 -15.31
C PRO A 218 -2.12 0.34 -15.35
N ASP A 219 -2.67 -0.86 -15.51
CA ASP A 219 -4.10 -1.11 -15.67
C ASP A 219 -4.80 -1.44 -14.34
N ALA A 220 -4.03 -1.46 -13.22
CA ALA A 220 -4.58 -1.74 -11.90
C ALA A 220 -5.61 -0.68 -11.48
N ASP A 221 -6.78 -1.14 -11.08
CA ASP A 221 -7.89 -0.31 -10.65
C ASP A 221 -8.45 -0.81 -9.31
N LEU A 222 -8.85 0.13 -8.44
CA LEU A 222 -9.37 -0.22 -7.11
C LEU A 222 -10.66 -1.05 -7.18
N ASP A 223 -11.43 -0.95 -8.24
CA ASP A 223 -12.71 -1.67 -8.39
C ASP A 223 -12.57 -3.07 -8.97
N LEU A 224 -11.44 -3.36 -9.64
CA LEU A 224 -11.17 -4.64 -10.26
C LEU A 224 -10.51 -5.64 -9.29
N GLY A 225 -10.08 -6.79 -9.81
CA GLY A 225 -9.28 -7.77 -9.08
C GLY A 225 -7.85 -7.32 -8.81
N LEU A 226 -6.94 -8.25 -8.85
CA LEU A 226 -5.51 -8.02 -8.64
C LEU A 226 -4.78 -7.92 -9.98
N ASP A 227 -3.92 -6.93 -10.11
CA ASP A 227 -2.94 -6.87 -11.17
C ASP A 227 -1.58 -7.31 -10.65
N LEU A 228 -0.82 -8.04 -11.46
CA LEU A 228 0.51 -8.49 -11.06
C LEU A 228 1.51 -8.31 -12.19
N MET A 229 2.68 -7.79 -11.84
CA MET A 229 3.87 -7.82 -12.68
C MET A 229 4.93 -8.72 -12.05
N ALA A 230 5.46 -9.67 -12.84
CA ALA A 230 6.62 -10.46 -12.45
C ALA A 230 7.68 -10.47 -13.55
N VAL A 231 8.96 -10.64 -13.16
CA VAL A 231 10.07 -10.62 -14.11
C VAL A 231 10.85 -11.92 -14.09
N SER A 232 11.18 -12.43 -15.29
CA SER A 232 11.98 -13.65 -15.50
C SER A 232 13.45 -13.35 -15.88
N SER A 233 13.88 -12.09 -15.73
CA SER A 233 15.27 -11.71 -16.00
C SER A 233 15.70 -10.55 -15.12
N MET A 234 16.90 -10.65 -14.55
CA MET A 234 17.51 -9.60 -13.73
C MET A 234 18.83 -9.08 -14.35
N ARG A 235 18.98 -9.22 -15.68
CA ARG A 235 20.12 -8.62 -16.40
C ARG A 235 20.09 -7.10 -16.23
N THR A 236 21.24 -6.51 -15.91
CA THR A 236 21.36 -5.08 -15.53
C THR A 236 20.65 -4.14 -16.51
N LEU A 237 20.95 -4.26 -17.80
CA LEU A 237 20.35 -3.40 -18.82
C LEU A 237 18.82 -3.58 -18.92
N PHE A 238 18.34 -4.82 -18.83
CA PHE A 238 16.92 -5.13 -18.82
C PHE A 238 16.23 -4.49 -17.60
N THR A 239 16.81 -4.67 -16.41
CA THR A 239 16.26 -4.13 -15.16
C THR A 239 16.19 -2.59 -15.21
N LEU A 240 17.28 -1.92 -15.61
CA LEU A 240 17.30 -0.46 -15.72
C LEU A 240 16.27 0.05 -16.74
N ARG A 241 16.14 -0.62 -17.90
CA ARG A 241 15.11 -0.28 -18.90
C ARG A 241 13.69 -0.51 -18.38
N THR A 242 13.47 -1.59 -17.61
CA THR A 242 12.17 -1.89 -17.01
C THR A 242 11.79 -0.78 -16.01
N VAL A 243 12.69 -0.43 -15.08
CA VAL A 243 12.46 0.67 -14.13
C VAL A 243 12.19 2.01 -14.85
N ALA A 244 13.00 2.35 -15.86
CA ALA A 244 12.77 3.58 -16.63
C ALA A 244 11.39 3.60 -17.33
N ARG A 245 10.92 2.45 -17.81
CA ARG A 245 9.60 2.34 -18.46
C ARG A 245 8.44 2.42 -17.48
N THR A 246 8.61 1.98 -16.21
CA THR A 246 7.56 2.15 -15.19
C THR A 246 7.37 3.63 -14.81
N LEU A 247 8.40 4.45 -14.94
CA LEU A 247 8.35 5.91 -14.72
C LEU A 247 7.85 6.69 -15.94
N GLY A 248 7.74 6.04 -17.10
CA GLY A 248 7.30 6.62 -18.36
C GLY A 248 5.96 6.06 -18.83
N ALA A 249 5.92 5.65 -20.10
CA ALA A 249 4.71 5.16 -20.78
C ALA A 249 4.30 3.72 -20.43
N ALA A 250 4.83 3.13 -19.37
CA ALA A 250 4.53 1.78 -18.88
C ALA A 250 4.67 0.64 -19.92
N ARG A 251 5.49 0.83 -20.95
CA ARG A 251 5.70 -0.16 -22.05
C ARG A 251 6.52 -1.40 -21.62
N HIS A 252 6.88 -1.55 -20.36
CA HIS A 252 7.59 -2.71 -19.81
C HIS A 252 6.71 -3.97 -19.87
N THR A 253 5.39 -3.86 -19.77
CA THR A 253 4.43 -4.98 -19.84
C THR A 253 4.49 -5.74 -21.17
N ARG A 254 4.97 -5.11 -22.25
CA ARG A 254 5.13 -5.72 -23.58
C ARG A 254 6.41 -6.55 -23.72
N SER A 255 7.25 -6.65 -22.70
CA SER A 255 8.50 -7.40 -22.77
C SER A 255 8.25 -8.90 -22.53
N ARG A 256 8.86 -9.77 -23.34
CA ARG A 256 8.80 -11.24 -23.14
C ARG A 256 9.33 -11.72 -21.78
N HIS A 257 10.10 -10.88 -21.09
CA HIS A 257 10.65 -11.18 -19.77
C HIS A 257 9.81 -10.60 -18.63
N VAL A 258 8.66 -10.02 -18.94
CA VAL A 258 7.69 -9.52 -17.98
C VAL A 258 6.41 -10.33 -18.16
N LEU A 259 5.96 -10.96 -17.09
CA LEU A 259 4.60 -11.48 -16.98
C LEU A 259 3.75 -10.34 -16.42
N SER A 260 2.65 -10.03 -17.10
CA SER A 260 1.65 -9.06 -16.62
C SER A 260 0.30 -9.75 -16.56
N LEU A 261 -0.29 -9.80 -15.38
CA LEU A 261 -1.64 -10.31 -15.14
C LEU A 261 -2.54 -9.13 -14.81
N HIS A 262 -3.77 -9.16 -15.29
CA HIS A 262 -4.78 -8.12 -15.05
C HIS A 262 -6.05 -8.77 -14.50
N ASP A 263 -6.69 -8.08 -13.55
CA ASP A 263 -8.01 -8.40 -12.99
C ASP A 263 -8.13 -9.86 -12.47
N GLN A 264 -7.15 -10.30 -11.70
CA GLN A 264 -7.16 -11.67 -11.14
C GLN A 264 -7.87 -11.69 -9.78
N PRO A 265 -8.82 -12.61 -9.55
CA PRO A 265 -9.44 -12.77 -8.24
C PRO A 265 -8.47 -13.39 -7.21
N LYS A 266 -7.58 -14.24 -7.69
CA LYS A 266 -6.65 -15.00 -6.83
C LYS A 266 -5.36 -15.32 -7.56
N ILE A 267 -4.23 -15.21 -6.85
CA ILE A 267 -2.90 -15.57 -7.33
C ILE A 267 -2.19 -16.32 -6.18
N GLU A 268 -1.57 -17.44 -6.49
CA GLU A 268 -0.69 -18.13 -5.55
C GLU A 268 0.77 -17.91 -5.94
N ILE A 269 1.60 -17.60 -4.96
CA ILE A 269 3.05 -17.42 -5.09
C ILE A 269 3.72 -18.54 -4.30
N LEU A 270 4.54 -19.34 -4.97
CA LEU A 270 5.36 -20.38 -4.39
C LEU A 270 6.83 -20.00 -4.53
N CYS A 271 7.60 -20.18 -3.49
CA CYS A 271 9.03 -19.86 -3.47
C CYS A 271 9.84 -21.07 -3.02
N ASP A 272 10.95 -21.34 -3.71
CA ASP A 272 11.85 -22.45 -3.39
C ASP A 272 12.56 -22.27 -2.02
N GLN A 273 12.52 -21.08 -1.47
CA GLN A 273 13.03 -20.70 -0.14
C GLN A 273 12.21 -19.55 0.42
N PRO A 274 12.27 -19.26 1.74
CA PRO A 274 11.59 -18.11 2.31
C PRO A 274 12.02 -16.80 1.64
N MET A 275 11.09 -16.10 1.02
CA MET A 275 11.31 -14.83 0.33
C MET A 275 10.65 -13.67 1.08
N PRO A 276 11.33 -12.52 1.17
CA PRO A 276 10.77 -11.36 1.85
C PRO A 276 9.54 -10.83 1.14
N VAL A 277 8.51 -10.53 1.94
CA VAL A 277 7.22 -9.99 1.50
C VAL A 277 7.03 -8.60 2.09
N GLN A 278 6.47 -7.70 1.30
CA GLN A 278 5.98 -6.41 1.73
C GLN A 278 4.50 -6.25 1.40
N ALA A 279 3.77 -5.46 2.20
CA ALA A 279 2.42 -5.01 1.93
C ALA A 279 2.34 -3.51 2.23
N ASP A 280 1.92 -2.71 1.25
CA ASP A 280 1.83 -1.24 1.31
C ASP A 280 3.10 -0.54 1.85
N GLY A 281 4.27 -1.08 1.48
CA GLY A 281 5.57 -0.55 1.89
C GLY A 281 6.00 -0.93 3.31
N GLU A 282 5.35 -1.91 3.93
CA GLU A 282 5.73 -2.51 5.22
C GLU A 282 6.18 -3.97 5.03
N TYR A 283 7.31 -4.34 5.65
CA TYR A 283 7.77 -5.72 5.65
C TYR A 283 6.85 -6.57 6.54
N VAL A 284 6.34 -7.67 5.97
CA VAL A 284 5.37 -8.57 6.64
C VAL A 284 5.92 -9.99 6.88
N GLY A 285 7.23 -10.15 6.74
CA GLY A 285 7.94 -11.41 7.00
C GLY A 285 8.36 -12.14 5.72
N ASP A 286 9.10 -13.23 5.90
CA ASP A 286 9.50 -14.13 4.80
C ASP A 286 8.46 -15.23 4.64
N ARG A 287 8.17 -15.64 3.39
CA ARG A 287 7.20 -16.68 3.05
C ARG A 287 7.73 -17.59 1.93
N GLU A 288 7.46 -18.90 2.04
CA GLU A 288 7.64 -19.88 0.95
C GLU A 288 6.38 -20.01 0.10
N ARG A 289 5.22 -19.79 0.71
CA ARG A 289 3.92 -19.79 0.04
C ARG A 289 3.12 -18.56 0.47
N LEU A 290 2.53 -17.89 -0.49
CA LEU A 290 1.67 -16.74 -0.26
C LEU A 290 0.47 -16.79 -1.21
N THR A 291 -0.73 -16.72 -0.67
CA THR A 291 -1.94 -16.53 -1.46
C THR A 291 -2.31 -15.05 -1.45
N LEU A 292 -2.51 -14.49 -2.63
CA LEU A 292 -3.04 -13.15 -2.84
C LEU A 292 -4.47 -13.27 -3.34
N GLU A 293 -5.40 -12.51 -2.74
CA GLU A 293 -6.82 -12.54 -3.09
C GLU A 293 -7.38 -11.11 -3.19
N ALA A 294 -8.24 -10.85 -4.16
CA ALA A 294 -9.08 -9.68 -4.19
C ALA A 294 -10.32 -9.95 -3.32
N VAL A 295 -10.45 -9.24 -2.22
CA VAL A 295 -11.59 -9.39 -1.30
C VAL A 295 -12.61 -8.30 -1.61
N PRO A 296 -13.76 -8.63 -2.21
CA PRO A 296 -14.76 -7.64 -2.61
C PRO A 296 -15.39 -6.97 -1.39
N ASP A 297 -15.90 -5.77 -1.58
CA ASP A 297 -16.68 -5.01 -0.57
C ASP A 297 -16.04 -4.99 0.82
N CYS A 298 -14.71 -4.93 0.87
CA CYS A 298 -13.95 -5.16 2.09
C CYS A 298 -13.85 -3.93 2.98
N LEU A 299 -13.75 -2.74 2.40
CA LEU A 299 -13.57 -1.48 3.12
C LEU A 299 -14.58 -0.43 2.65
N SER A 300 -15.14 0.32 3.60
CA SER A 300 -16.00 1.47 3.33
C SER A 300 -15.15 2.75 3.38
N LEU A 301 -15.18 3.58 2.33
CA LEU A 301 -14.41 4.82 2.23
C LEU A 301 -15.34 6.03 2.08
N LEU A 302 -15.00 7.12 2.77
CA LEU A 302 -15.63 8.44 2.64
C LEU A 302 -14.59 9.43 2.11
N TYR A 303 -14.74 9.88 0.83
CA TYR A 303 -13.83 10.81 0.16
C TYR A 303 -14.51 11.62 -0.95
#